data_e32cdb3083f0db9a35302464a9d373a2
#
_entry.id   e32cdb3083f0db9a35302464a9d373a2
#
_cell.length_a   1.000
_cell.length_b   1.000
_cell.length_c   1.000
_cell.angle_alpha   90.00
_cell.angle_beta   90.00
_cell.angle_gamma   90.00
#
_symmetry.space_group_name_H-M   'P 1'
#
loop_
_entity.id
_entity.type
_entity.pdbx_description
1 polymer ?
#
loop_
_entity_poly.entity_id
_entity_poly.type
_entity_poly.pdbx_seq_one_letter_code
_entity_poly.pdbx_strand_id
1 'polypeptide(L)'
;MENTEKRKVVFSGIQPSGNITLGNYIGALRNFTRFEDADCLYCMADLHTLTVRQEPAALRRRTASLAAIYVACGLDPEKNIIYCQSHVPAHAELAWILNCYTYMGELSRMTQFKDKSQRHADNINAGLFTYPVLMASDILLYQTDLVPVGVDQKQHVEICRDIAQRFNSIYGDVFTLPEPFIPKATAKIMSLSEPTKKMSKSDPEDSFIALLDKPEDIRRKLKRAVTDSDGEIRYDPESKPGVSNLLTILGVLKNQSPEEAAAGLQGLGYGALKEAVAEAVVAEFAPIQARYNEIIADKEGLNAMLKANAERAQALA
;
A
#
# COMPACT_ATOMS: atom_id res chain seq x y z
N MET A 1 -36.80 6.24 -16.27
CA MET A 1 -36.12 5.45 -15.25
C MET A 1 -34.65 5.55 -15.56
N GLU A 2 -33.93 6.42 -14.88
CA GLU A 2 -32.47 6.48 -15.00
C GLU A 2 -31.92 5.15 -14.51
N ASN A 3 -31.24 4.45 -15.38
CA ASN A 3 -30.50 3.23 -15.07
C ASN A 3 -29.26 3.67 -14.29
N THR A 4 -29.41 3.92 -12.98
CA THR A 4 -28.28 4.17 -12.10
C THR A 4 -27.54 2.84 -11.97
N GLU A 5 -26.55 2.61 -12.84
CA GLU A 5 -25.59 1.52 -12.63
C GLU A 5 -25.06 1.65 -11.20
N LYS A 6 -25.19 0.57 -10.42
CA LYS A 6 -24.68 0.51 -9.05
C LYS A 6 -23.19 0.82 -9.10
N ARG A 7 -22.75 1.86 -8.36
CA ARG A 7 -21.33 2.18 -8.26
C ARG A 7 -20.58 0.99 -7.68
N LYS A 8 -19.39 0.72 -8.23
CA LYS A 8 -18.53 -0.36 -7.71
C LYS A 8 -17.99 0.01 -6.34
N VAL A 9 -17.90 -0.97 -5.47
CA VAL A 9 -17.25 -0.83 -4.16
C VAL A 9 -15.79 -1.24 -4.29
N VAL A 10 -14.90 -0.36 -3.86
CA VAL A 10 -13.44 -0.58 -3.85
C VAL A 10 -12.94 -0.60 -2.42
N PHE A 11 -12.25 -1.65 -2.03
CA PHE A 11 -11.64 -1.77 -0.71
C PHE A 11 -10.11 -1.81 -0.82
N SER A 12 -9.44 -0.95 -0.07
CA SER A 12 -7.97 -0.93 0.05
C SER A 12 -7.55 -0.83 1.51
N GLY A 13 -6.76 -1.80 1.97
CA GLY A 13 -6.24 -1.84 3.34
C GLY A 13 -4.72 -1.78 3.36
N ILE A 14 -4.15 -0.90 4.18
CA ILE A 14 -2.70 -0.83 4.43
C ILE A 14 -2.43 -0.99 5.93
N GLN A 15 -1.47 -1.85 6.27
CA GLN A 15 -1.02 -2.00 7.65
C GLN A 15 -0.19 -0.78 8.08
N PRO A 16 -0.47 -0.19 9.26
CA PRO A 16 0.34 0.89 9.84
C PRO A 16 1.65 0.34 10.46
N SER A 17 2.46 -0.37 9.66
CA SER A 17 3.63 -1.13 10.10
C SER A 17 4.97 -0.45 9.81
N GLY A 18 5.00 0.88 9.66
CA GLY A 18 6.22 1.66 9.42
C GLY A 18 6.07 2.69 8.32
N ASN A 19 7.21 3.18 7.80
CA ASN A 19 7.23 4.26 6.82
C ASN A 19 6.62 3.83 5.47
N ILE A 20 5.90 4.74 4.84
CA ILE A 20 5.49 4.60 3.44
C ILE A 20 6.69 4.95 2.57
N THR A 21 7.14 4.01 1.75
CA THR A 21 8.26 4.24 0.83
C THR A 21 7.80 4.90 -0.47
N LEU A 22 8.76 5.48 -1.21
CA LEU A 22 8.53 5.98 -2.57
C LEU A 22 7.90 4.91 -3.47
N GLY A 23 8.33 3.64 -3.31
CA GLY A 23 7.73 2.52 -4.04
C GLY A 23 6.26 2.26 -3.66
N ASN A 24 5.90 2.39 -2.38
CA ASN A 24 4.49 2.30 -1.94
C ASN A 24 3.66 3.50 -2.45
N TYR A 25 4.23 4.69 -2.43
CA TYR A 25 3.59 5.89 -2.93
C TYR A 25 3.27 5.77 -4.42
N ILE A 26 4.26 5.50 -5.25
CA ILE A 26 4.10 5.34 -6.71
C ILE A 26 3.20 4.15 -7.05
N GLY A 27 3.34 3.04 -6.32
CA GLY A 27 2.62 1.80 -6.58
C GLY A 27 1.15 1.81 -6.18
N ALA A 28 0.78 2.58 -5.16
CA ALA A 28 -0.57 2.57 -4.59
C ALA A 28 -1.14 3.98 -4.40
N LEU A 29 -0.58 4.80 -3.49
CA LEU A 29 -1.22 6.03 -3.04
C LEU A 29 -1.43 7.06 -4.16
N ARG A 30 -0.45 7.22 -5.04
CA ARG A 30 -0.56 8.13 -6.20
C ARG A 30 -1.70 7.76 -7.16
N ASN A 31 -2.19 6.52 -7.07
CA ASN A 31 -3.24 5.99 -7.93
C ASN A 31 -4.62 5.92 -7.27
N PHE A 32 -4.77 6.34 -6.02
CA PHE A 32 -6.05 6.26 -5.31
C PHE A 32 -7.15 7.12 -5.95
N THR A 33 -6.81 8.24 -6.57
CA THR A 33 -7.76 9.10 -7.29
C THR A 33 -8.31 8.47 -8.58
N ARG A 34 -7.80 7.31 -9.01
CA ARG A 34 -8.32 6.60 -10.21
C ARG A 34 -9.69 5.96 -10.01
N PHE A 35 -10.20 5.92 -8.78
CA PHE A 35 -11.49 5.31 -8.45
C PHE A 35 -12.55 6.36 -8.09
N GLU A 36 -12.49 7.57 -8.68
CA GLU A 36 -13.43 8.66 -8.36
C GLU A 36 -14.91 8.32 -8.63
N ASP A 37 -15.18 7.38 -9.55
CA ASP A 37 -16.52 6.90 -9.89
C ASP A 37 -16.97 5.68 -9.05
N ALA A 38 -16.20 5.29 -8.03
CA ALA A 38 -16.49 4.16 -7.15
C ALA A 38 -16.74 4.61 -5.71
N ASP A 39 -17.37 3.75 -4.92
CA ASP A 39 -17.49 3.91 -3.47
C ASP A 39 -16.27 3.29 -2.80
N CYS A 40 -15.35 4.12 -2.31
CA CYS A 40 -14.05 3.68 -1.85
C CYS A 40 -13.94 3.64 -0.33
N LEU A 41 -13.44 2.51 0.18
CA LEU A 41 -13.09 2.33 1.58
C LEU A 41 -11.57 2.14 1.72
N TYR A 42 -10.93 3.01 2.49
CA TYR A 42 -9.49 3.00 2.77
C TYR A 42 -9.26 2.70 4.25
N CYS A 43 -8.81 1.49 4.52
CA CYS A 43 -8.69 0.95 5.87
C CYS A 43 -7.25 0.99 6.37
N MET A 44 -7.01 1.59 7.54
CA MET A 44 -5.77 1.35 8.28
C MET A 44 -5.92 0.01 8.99
N ALA A 45 -5.31 -1.04 8.44
CA ALA A 45 -5.44 -2.44 8.87
C ALA A 45 -4.59 -2.72 10.13
N ASP A 46 -4.95 -2.10 11.24
CA ASP A 46 -4.20 -2.13 12.50
C ASP A 46 -4.31 -3.46 13.22
N LEU A 47 -5.42 -4.19 13.12
CA LEU A 47 -5.54 -5.54 13.68
C LEU A 47 -4.56 -6.53 13.03
N HIS A 48 -4.30 -6.40 11.73
CA HIS A 48 -3.30 -7.23 11.05
C HIS A 48 -1.87 -7.04 11.59
N THR A 49 -1.56 -5.86 12.16
CA THR A 49 -0.24 -5.62 12.74
C THR A 49 0.01 -6.43 14.01
N LEU A 50 -1.05 -6.87 14.70
CA LEU A 50 -0.98 -7.61 15.96
C LEU A 50 -0.43 -9.03 15.78
N THR A 51 -0.33 -9.54 14.55
CA THR A 51 0.34 -10.80 14.23
C THR A 51 1.83 -10.79 14.59
N VAL A 52 2.40 -9.59 14.78
CA VAL A 52 3.75 -9.36 15.32
C VAL A 52 3.62 -8.45 16.53
N ARG A 53 4.47 -8.64 17.56
CA ARG A 53 4.44 -7.81 18.77
C ARG A 53 4.62 -6.34 18.45
N GLN A 54 3.71 -5.50 18.94
CA GLN A 54 3.70 -4.06 18.75
C GLN A 54 3.89 -3.33 20.09
N GLU A 55 4.61 -2.21 20.04
CA GLU A 55 4.57 -1.25 21.15
C GLU A 55 3.31 -0.37 20.97
N PRO A 56 2.39 -0.31 21.97
CA PRO A 56 1.07 0.29 21.77
C PRO A 56 1.08 1.76 21.36
N ALA A 57 1.99 2.56 21.94
CA ALA A 57 2.09 3.98 21.60
C ALA A 57 2.65 4.19 20.18
N ALA A 58 3.58 3.32 19.74
CA ALA A 58 4.11 3.35 18.38
C ALA A 58 3.04 2.96 17.36
N LEU A 59 2.23 1.94 17.65
CA LEU A 59 1.12 1.53 16.77
C LEU A 59 0.12 2.69 16.60
N ARG A 60 -0.33 3.30 17.71
CA ARG A 60 -1.24 4.47 17.65
C ARG A 60 -0.67 5.61 16.81
N ARG A 61 0.62 5.97 17.00
CA ARG A 61 1.27 7.02 16.20
C ARG A 61 1.31 6.67 14.72
N ARG A 62 1.66 5.42 14.37
CA ARG A 62 1.72 4.96 12.98
C ARG A 62 0.36 4.94 12.32
N THR A 63 -0.69 4.54 13.04
CA THR A 63 -2.06 4.53 12.53
C THR A 63 -2.54 5.96 12.24
N ALA A 64 -2.35 6.89 13.17
CA ALA A 64 -2.67 8.30 12.96
C ALA A 64 -1.85 8.92 11.80
N SER A 65 -0.55 8.59 11.72
CA SER A 65 0.31 9.03 10.63
C SER A 65 -0.16 8.50 9.27
N LEU A 66 -0.56 7.23 9.19
CA LEU A 66 -1.06 6.64 7.94
C LEU A 66 -2.38 7.30 7.49
N ALA A 67 -3.29 7.58 8.43
CA ALA A 67 -4.52 8.31 8.14
C ALA A 67 -4.23 9.72 7.59
N ALA A 68 -3.31 10.45 8.24
CA ALA A 68 -2.88 11.77 7.78
C ALA A 68 -2.21 11.71 6.39
N ILE A 69 -1.42 10.68 6.10
CA ILE A 69 -0.83 10.45 4.78
C ILE A 69 -1.91 10.23 3.72
N TYR A 70 -2.95 9.46 3.99
CA TYR A 70 -4.05 9.23 3.04
C TYR A 70 -4.70 10.54 2.62
N VAL A 71 -5.07 11.37 3.59
CA VAL A 71 -5.66 12.69 3.32
C VAL A 71 -4.67 13.64 2.65
N ALA A 72 -3.40 13.62 3.06
CA ALA A 72 -2.34 14.43 2.45
C ALA A 72 -2.08 14.08 0.98
N CYS A 73 -2.19 12.79 0.63
CA CYS A 73 -2.08 12.29 -0.74
C CYS A 73 -3.33 12.57 -1.60
N GLY A 74 -4.35 13.26 -1.07
CA GLY A 74 -5.48 13.74 -1.85
C GLY A 74 -6.79 12.97 -1.66
N LEU A 75 -6.84 11.95 -0.78
CA LEU A 75 -8.10 11.32 -0.45
C LEU A 75 -8.99 12.28 0.34
N ASP A 76 -10.18 12.53 -0.19
CA ASP A 76 -11.21 13.36 0.44
C ASP A 76 -12.05 12.49 1.40
N PRO A 77 -12.00 12.71 2.73
CA PRO A 77 -12.73 11.91 3.70
C PRO A 77 -14.26 12.10 3.65
N GLU A 78 -14.75 13.13 2.99
CA GLU A 78 -16.19 13.31 2.77
C GLU A 78 -16.71 12.39 1.65
N LYS A 79 -15.91 12.17 0.62
CA LYS A 79 -16.22 11.30 -0.52
C LYS A 79 -15.87 9.85 -0.26
N ASN A 80 -14.78 9.60 0.43
CA ASN A 80 -14.24 8.28 0.72
C ASN A 80 -14.43 7.94 2.20
N ILE A 81 -14.48 6.65 2.52
CA ILE A 81 -14.49 6.19 3.91
C ILE A 81 -13.05 5.83 4.32
N ILE A 82 -12.45 6.66 5.18
CA ILE A 82 -11.07 6.49 5.67
C ILE A 82 -11.13 6.17 7.18
N TYR A 83 -10.83 4.93 7.58
CA TYR A 83 -11.06 4.50 8.95
C TYR A 83 -10.02 3.49 9.46
N CYS A 84 -9.95 3.33 10.80
CA CYS A 84 -9.15 2.28 11.43
C CYS A 84 -9.98 0.99 11.52
N GLN A 85 -9.41 -0.13 11.13
CA GLN A 85 -10.04 -1.45 11.17
C GLN A 85 -10.59 -1.77 12.57
N SER A 86 -9.81 -1.52 13.61
CA SER A 86 -10.21 -1.79 15.00
C SER A 86 -11.38 -0.92 15.51
N HIS A 87 -11.73 0.16 14.80
CA HIS A 87 -12.89 0.99 15.14
C HIS A 87 -14.21 0.41 14.62
N VAL A 88 -14.18 -0.66 13.83
CA VAL A 88 -15.34 -1.36 13.27
C VAL A 88 -15.29 -2.82 13.71
N PRO A 89 -15.92 -3.21 14.86
CA PRO A 89 -15.84 -4.56 15.41
C PRO A 89 -16.30 -5.66 14.47
N ALA A 90 -17.19 -5.35 13.53
CA ALA A 90 -17.73 -6.30 12.54
C ALA A 90 -16.63 -7.01 11.72
N HIS A 91 -15.46 -6.40 11.54
CA HIS A 91 -14.30 -7.06 10.91
C HIS A 91 -13.88 -8.32 11.67
N ALA A 92 -13.75 -8.23 13.00
CA ALA A 92 -13.35 -9.37 13.83
C ALA A 92 -14.50 -10.38 13.99
N GLU A 93 -15.73 -9.93 14.05
CA GLU A 93 -16.92 -10.76 14.15
C GLU A 93 -17.11 -11.62 12.90
N LEU A 94 -17.09 -10.99 11.71
CA LEU A 94 -17.16 -11.73 10.45
C LEU A 94 -15.95 -12.64 10.25
N ALA A 95 -14.76 -12.23 10.66
CA ALA A 95 -13.56 -13.07 10.59
C ALA A 95 -13.74 -14.35 11.42
N TRP A 96 -14.36 -14.28 12.60
CA TRP A 96 -14.67 -15.48 13.39
C TRP A 96 -15.62 -16.41 12.63
N ILE A 97 -16.70 -15.88 12.07
CA ILE A 97 -17.64 -16.65 11.26
C ILE A 97 -16.93 -17.33 10.09
N LEU A 98 -16.16 -16.58 9.30
CA LEU A 98 -15.45 -17.10 8.13
C LEU A 98 -14.36 -18.13 8.49
N ASN A 99 -13.73 -18.03 9.67
CA ASN A 99 -12.82 -19.06 10.16
C ASN A 99 -13.49 -20.44 10.26
N CYS A 100 -14.80 -20.50 10.57
CA CYS A 100 -15.56 -21.75 10.62
C CYS A 100 -15.81 -22.34 9.21
N TYR A 101 -15.60 -21.58 8.16
CA TYR A 101 -15.77 -21.99 6.76
C TYR A 101 -14.46 -22.04 5.99
N THR A 102 -13.31 -21.90 6.67
CA THR A 102 -11.97 -21.92 6.06
C THR A 102 -11.21 -23.17 6.50
N TYR A 103 -10.64 -23.91 5.56
CA TYR A 103 -9.94 -25.13 5.86
C TYR A 103 -8.48 -24.92 6.23
N MET A 104 -8.01 -25.64 7.26
CA MET A 104 -6.62 -25.61 7.73
C MET A 104 -5.62 -25.87 6.60
N GLY A 105 -5.94 -26.80 5.67
CA GLY A 105 -5.11 -27.12 4.54
C GLY A 105 -4.96 -25.99 3.51
N GLU A 106 -5.93 -25.10 3.39
CA GLU A 106 -5.86 -23.91 2.53
C GLU A 106 -4.90 -22.88 3.15
N LEU A 107 -5.08 -22.57 4.42
CA LEU A 107 -4.22 -21.64 5.16
C LEU A 107 -2.75 -22.10 5.21
N SER A 108 -2.50 -23.40 5.40
CA SER A 108 -1.15 -23.95 5.47
C SER A 108 -0.37 -23.86 4.13
N ARG A 109 -1.08 -23.75 3.00
CA ARG A 109 -0.47 -23.57 1.67
C ARG A 109 -0.14 -22.13 1.32
N MET A 110 -0.59 -21.15 2.12
CA MET A 110 -0.31 -19.73 1.88
C MET A 110 1.20 -19.45 1.90
N THR A 111 1.73 -18.90 0.81
CA THR A 111 3.17 -18.59 0.68
C THR A 111 3.62 -17.57 1.72
N GLN A 112 2.83 -16.54 1.95
CA GLN A 112 3.10 -15.50 2.94
C GLN A 112 3.15 -16.05 4.39
N PHE A 113 2.37 -17.08 4.71
CA PHE A 113 2.46 -17.75 6.01
C PHE A 113 3.82 -18.42 6.17
N LYS A 114 4.27 -19.14 5.14
CA LYS A 114 5.58 -19.83 5.16
C LYS A 114 6.73 -18.84 5.33
N ASP A 115 6.73 -17.75 4.56
CA ASP A 115 7.76 -16.70 4.61
C ASP A 115 7.79 -15.99 5.98
N LYS A 116 6.61 -15.60 6.51
CA LYS A 116 6.51 -14.92 7.80
C LYS A 116 6.88 -15.83 8.97
N SER A 117 6.51 -17.11 8.92
CA SER A 117 6.87 -18.09 9.95
C SER A 117 8.38 -18.32 10.02
N GLN A 118 9.09 -18.25 8.90
CA GLN A 118 10.55 -18.32 8.88
C GLN A 118 11.20 -17.07 9.49
N ARG A 119 10.65 -15.88 9.18
CA ARG A 119 11.19 -14.59 9.69
C ARG A 119 10.90 -14.34 11.17
N HIS A 120 9.84 -14.91 11.70
CA HIS A 120 9.36 -14.73 13.08
C HIS A 120 9.22 -16.07 13.81
N ALA A 121 10.23 -16.94 13.67
CA ALA A 121 10.21 -18.30 14.23
C ALA A 121 9.92 -18.37 15.73
N ASP A 122 10.33 -17.34 16.48
CA ASP A 122 10.10 -17.24 17.93
C ASP A 122 8.67 -16.84 18.33
N ASN A 123 7.83 -16.44 17.37
CA ASN A 123 6.47 -15.95 17.64
C ASN A 123 5.47 -16.36 16.55
N ILE A 124 5.40 -17.64 16.24
CA ILE A 124 4.37 -18.19 15.35
C ILE A 124 3.08 -18.33 16.15
N ASN A 125 2.18 -17.37 16.01
CA ASN A 125 0.90 -17.35 16.71
C ASN A 125 -0.28 -17.67 15.78
N ALA A 126 -1.45 -17.98 16.38
CA ALA A 126 -2.66 -18.31 15.63
C ALA A 126 -3.07 -17.20 14.65
N GLY A 127 -2.92 -15.92 15.04
CA GLY A 127 -3.24 -14.78 14.19
C GLY A 127 -2.38 -14.75 12.91
N LEU A 128 -1.10 -15.16 13.00
CA LEU A 128 -0.23 -15.29 11.83
C LEU A 128 -0.71 -16.38 10.86
N PHE A 129 -1.39 -17.41 11.37
CA PHE A 129 -1.97 -18.47 10.55
C PHE A 129 -3.33 -18.06 9.95
N THR A 130 -4.17 -17.34 10.71
CA THR A 130 -5.54 -17.04 10.33
C THR A 130 -5.76 -15.64 9.75
N TYR A 131 -4.73 -14.77 9.70
CA TYR A 131 -4.90 -13.41 9.14
C TYR A 131 -5.47 -13.37 7.70
N PRO A 132 -5.29 -14.38 6.81
CA PRO A 132 -5.95 -14.35 5.50
C PRO A 132 -7.48 -14.35 5.60
N VAL A 133 -8.02 -14.96 6.67
CA VAL A 133 -9.47 -14.95 6.94
C VAL A 133 -9.94 -13.57 7.43
N LEU A 134 -9.14 -12.90 8.27
CA LEU A 134 -9.41 -11.50 8.63
C LEU A 134 -9.36 -10.59 7.39
N MET A 135 -8.43 -10.80 6.47
CA MET A 135 -8.39 -10.05 5.21
C MET A 135 -9.61 -10.36 4.33
N ALA A 136 -10.06 -11.62 4.29
CA ALA A 136 -11.31 -11.97 3.60
C ALA A 136 -12.52 -11.27 4.24
N SER A 137 -12.57 -11.21 5.57
CA SER A 137 -13.60 -10.45 6.30
C SER A 137 -13.57 -8.96 5.93
N ASP A 138 -12.39 -8.34 5.90
CA ASP A 138 -12.24 -6.92 5.54
C ASP A 138 -12.85 -6.59 4.18
N ILE A 139 -12.67 -7.49 3.23
CA ILE A 139 -13.15 -7.34 1.84
C ILE A 139 -14.64 -7.66 1.73
N LEU A 140 -15.09 -8.79 2.28
CA LEU A 140 -16.45 -9.29 2.11
C LEU A 140 -17.49 -8.49 2.91
N LEU A 141 -17.08 -7.89 4.03
CA LEU A 141 -17.93 -7.10 4.91
C LEU A 141 -18.67 -5.98 4.16
N TYR A 142 -18.04 -5.41 3.14
CA TYR A 142 -18.57 -4.28 2.38
C TYR A 142 -19.08 -4.65 0.98
N GLN A 143 -19.28 -5.92 0.69
CA GLN A 143 -19.69 -6.37 -0.65
C GLN A 143 -18.77 -5.84 -1.76
N THR A 144 -17.47 -5.91 -1.53
CA THR A 144 -16.43 -5.31 -2.36
C THR A 144 -16.41 -5.93 -3.76
N ASP A 145 -16.41 -5.08 -4.79
CA ASP A 145 -16.27 -5.51 -6.19
C ASP A 145 -14.78 -5.60 -6.60
N LEU A 146 -13.96 -4.61 -6.19
CA LEU A 146 -12.56 -4.49 -6.62
C LEU A 146 -11.62 -4.30 -5.44
N VAL A 147 -10.52 -5.04 -5.46
CA VAL A 147 -9.45 -4.92 -4.45
C VAL A 147 -8.13 -4.55 -5.15
N PRO A 148 -7.68 -3.28 -5.06
CA PRO A 148 -6.39 -2.86 -5.59
C PRO A 148 -5.25 -3.53 -4.81
N VAL A 149 -4.50 -4.41 -5.48
CA VAL A 149 -3.42 -5.19 -4.85
C VAL A 149 -2.21 -5.34 -5.76
N GLY A 150 -1.04 -5.55 -5.13
CA GLY A 150 0.13 -6.02 -5.84
C GLY A 150 0.00 -7.51 -6.22
N VAL A 151 0.83 -7.96 -7.16
CA VAL A 151 0.85 -9.37 -7.63
C VAL A 151 1.07 -10.36 -6.48
N ASP A 152 1.87 -9.97 -5.47
CA ASP A 152 2.16 -10.76 -4.27
C ASP A 152 0.95 -10.99 -3.36
N GLN A 153 -0.11 -10.18 -3.49
CA GLN A 153 -1.35 -10.28 -2.74
C GLN A 153 -2.46 -11.02 -3.49
N LYS A 154 -2.21 -11.43 -4.74
CA LYS A 154 -3.21 -12.12 -5.56
C LYS A 154 -3.76 -13.37 -4.87
N GLN A 155 -2.87 -14.19 -4.27
CA GLN A 155 -3.26 -15.40 -3.54
C GLN A 155 -4.21 -15.12 -2.37
N HIS A 156 -4.10 -13.96 -1.71
CA HIS A 156 -5.02 -13.58 -0.62
C HIS A 156 -6.41 -13.21 -1.15
N VAL A 157 -6.51 -12.59 -2.33
CA VAL A 157 -7.81 -12.34 -2.94
C VAL A 157 -8.43 -13.65 -3.47
N GLU A 158 -7.61 -14.58 -3.95
CA GLU A 158 -8.08 -15.91 -4.38
C GLU A 158 -8.69 -16.70 -3.20
N ILE A 159 -8.01 -16.79 -2.04
CA ILE A 159 -8.59 -17.47 -0.87
C ILE A 159 -9.84 -16.75 -0.34
N CYS A 160 -9.91 -15.41 -0.43
CA CYS A 160 -11.12 -14.65 -0.11
C CYS A 160 -12.30 -15.09 -1.00
N ARG A 161 -12.08 -15.22 -2.30
CA ARG A 161 -13.08 -15.70 -3.26
C ARG A 161 -13.53 -17.14 -2.97
N ASP A 162 -12.58 -18.03 -2.64
CA ASP A 162 -12.88 -19.44 -2.32
C ASP A 162 -13.76 -19.53 -1.07
N ILE A 163 -13.47 -18.73 -0.03
CA ILE A 163 -14.29 -18.63 1.18
C ILE A 163 -15.69 -18.11 0.86
N ALA A 164 -15.78 -17.02 0.07
CA ALA A 164 -17.06 -16.43 -0.33
C ALA A 164 -17.91 -17.40 -1.17
N GLN A 165 -17.30 -18.08 -2.14
CA GLN A 165 -17.99 -19.09 -2.96
C GLN A 165 -18.54 -20.26 -2.11
N ARG A 166 -17.73 -20.75 -1.16
CA ARG A 166 -18.12 -21.82 -0.25
C ARG A 166 -19.31 -21.39 0.61
N PHE A 167 -19.25 -20.19 1.17
CA PHE A 167 -20.31 -19.64 1.99
C PHE A 167 -21.59 -19.47 1.15
N ASN A 168 -21.49 -18.88 -0.02
CA ASN A 168 -22.61 -18.69 -0.94
C ASN A 168 -23.24 -20.02 -1.41
N SER A 169 -22.43 -21.07 -1.59
CA SER A 169 -22.96 -22.39 -1.98
C SER A 169 -23.82 -23.04 -0.88
N ILE A 170 -23.67 -22.62 0.38
CA ILE A 170 -24.41 -23.15 1.52
C ILE A 170 -25.65 -22.30 1.81
N TYR A 171 -25.51 -20.96 1.73
CA TYR A 171 -26.48 -20.01 2.24
C TYR A 171 -27.17 -19.15 1.16
N GLY A 172 -26.82 -19.35 -0.11
CA GLY A 172 -27.26 -18.48 -1.23
C GLY A 172 -26.29 -17.33 -1.46
N ASP A 173 -26.65 -16.39 -2.33
CA ASP A 173 -25.82 -15.27 -2.74
C ASP A 173 -25.69 -14.21 -1.63
N VAL A 174 -24.86 -14.51 -0.61
CA VAL A 174 -24.61 -13.63 0.53
C VAL A 174 -23.51 -12.63 0.23
N PHE A 175 -22.39 -13.09 -0.34
CA PHE A 175 -21.20 -12.25 -0.60
C PHE A 175 -20.99 -11.98 -2.08
N THR A 176 -20.66 -10.74 -2.42
CA THR A 176 -20.09 -10.38 -3.71
C THR A 176 -18.70 -11.02 -3.84
N LEU A 177 -18.40 -11.61 -5.02
CA LEU A 177 -17.09 -12.20 -5.28
C LEU A 177 -16.11 -11.10 -5.74
N PRO A 178 -15.12 -10.72 -4.92
CA PRO A 178 -14.23 -9.60 -5.25
C PRO A 178 -13.27 -9.96 -6.38
N GLU A 179 -12.92 -8.96 -7.21
CA GLU A 179 -11.90 -9.11 -8.24
C GLU A 179 -10.62 -8.36 -7.86
N PRO A 180 -9.43 -8.98 -8.02
CA PRO A 180 -8.19 -8.27 -7.81
C PRO A 180 -7.96 -7.24 -8.92
N PHE A 181 -7.77 -5.98 -8.55
CA PHE A 181 -7.34 -4.95 -9.50
C PHE A 181 -5.82 -4.82 -9.41
N ILE A 182 -5.12 -5.36 -10.41
CA ILE A 182 -3.67 -5.25 -10.55
C ILE A 182 -3.40 -4.23 -11.65
N PRO A 183 -2.91 -3.01 -11.31
CA PRO A 183 -2.60 -2.01 -12.31
C PRO A 183 -1.59 -2.54 -13.33
N LYS A 184 -1.91 -2.47 -14.63
CA LYS A 184 -1.06 -2.99 -15.73
C LYS A 184 0.32 -2.34 -15.84
N ALA A 185 0.52 -1.17 -15.25
CA ALA A 185 1.73 -0.36 -15.37
C ALA A 185 2.08 0.36 -14.06
N THR A 186 2.22 -0.36 -12.95
CA THR A 186 2.90 0.23 -11.80
C THR A 186 4.40 -0.01 -11.94
N ALA A 187 5.16 1.07 -12.08
CA ALA A 187 6.59 1.00 -12.09
C ALA A 187 7.08 0.31 -10.81
N LYS A 188 7.81 -0.78 -10.96
CA LYS A 188 8.43 -1.47 -9.84
C LYS A 188 9.67 -0.69 -9.41
N ILE A 189 9.57 0.01 -8.28
CA ILE A 189 10.70 0.76 -7.73
C ILE A 189 11.60 -0.18 -6.94
N MET A 190 12.89 -0.16 -7.28
CA MET A 190 13.89 -1.03 -6.71
C MET A 190 14.65 -0.33 -5.57
N SER A 191 15.34 -1.11 -4.73
CA SER A 191 16.22 -0.61 -3.67
C SER A 191 17.32 0.28 -4.24
N LEU A 192 17.67 1.35 -3.52
CA LEU A 192 18.75 2.26 -3.93
C LEU A 192 20.14 1.63 -3.76
N SER A 193 20.30 0.70 -2.84
CA SER A 193 21.57 0.00 -2.55
C SER A 193 21.69 -1.36 -3.27
N GLU A 194 20.55 -2.04 -3.52
CA GLU A 194 20.48 -3.34 -4.21
C GLU A 194 19.41 -3.29 -5.31
N PRO A 195 19.71 -2.67 -6.46
CA PRO A 195 18.70 -2.36 -7.48
C PRO A 195 18.10 -3.57 -8.22
N THR A 196 18.52 -4.78 -7.86
CA THR A 196 17.89 -6.05 -8.26
C THR A 196 16.77 -6.50 -7.33
N LYS A 197 16.66 -5.90 -6.13
CA LYS A 197 15.60 -6.16 -5.14
C LYS A 197 14.59 -5.02 -5.12
N LYS A 198 13.31 -5.34 -4.88
CA LYS A 198 12.25 -4.33 -4.71
C LYS A 198 12.54 -3.48 -3.47
N MET A 199 12.31 -2.14 -3.58
CA MET A 199 12.41 -1.22 -2.44
C MET A 199 11.53 -1.69 -1.28
N SER A 200 12.12 -1.80 -0.10
CA SER A 200 11.45 -2.27 1.11
C SER A 200 11.84 -1.43 2.33
N LYS A 201 10.86 -1.11 3.17
CA LYS A 201 11.06 -0.44 4.47
C LYS A 201 11.74 -1.31 5.52
N SER A 202 11.87 -2.61 5.26
CA SER A 202 12.55 -3.57 6.13
C SER A 202 14.06 -3.63 5.89
N ASP A 203 14.53 -3.00 4.81
CA ASP A 203 15.94 -2.91 4.46
C ASP A 203 16.61 -1.72 5.17
N PRO A 204 17.95 -1.62 5.16
CA PRO A 204 18.68 -0.50 5.76
C PRO A 204 18.15 0.87 5.27
N GLU A 205 18.18 1.87 6.13
CA GLU A 205 17.56 3.19 5.90
C GLU A 205 18.01 3.89 4.60
N ASP A 206 19.26 3.72 4.20
CA ASP A 206 19.80 4.31 2.96
C ASP A 206 19.33 3.55 1.68
N SER A 207 18.65 2.42 1.80
CA SER A 207 18.18 1.61 0.67
C SER A 207 16.81 2.03 0.12
N PHE A 208 16.07 2.87 0.84
CA PHE A 208 14.76 3.35 0.44
C PHE A 208 14.56 4.84 0.74
N ILE A 209 13.63 5.47 0.05
CA ILE A 209 13.14 6.81 0.36
C ILE A 209 11.79 6.68 1.03
N ALA A 210 11.64 7.27 2.24
CA ALA A 210 10.36 7.40 2.90
C ALA A 210 9.63 8.67 2.45
N LEU A 211 8.29 8.62 2.36
CA LEU A 211 7.45 9.76 1.98
C LEU A 211 7.66 10.98 2.88
N LEU A 212 8.00 10.76 4.14
CA LEU A 212 8.24 11.80 5.15
C LEU A 212 9.72 12.08 5.40
N ASP A 213 10.64 11.58 4.54
CA ASP A 213 12.05 11.96 4.60
C ASP A 213 12.22 13.45 4.31
N LYS A 214 13.12 14.10 5.04
CA LYS A 214 13.46 15.49 4.77
C LYS A 214 14.15 15.65 3.41
N PRO A 215 14.04 16.81 2.76
CA PRO A 215 14.69 17.05 1.46
C PRO A 215 16.19 16.74 1.43
N GLU A 216 16.91 17.07 2.51
CA GLU A 216 18.34 16.77 2.65
C GLU A 216 18.63 15.26 2.71
N ASP A 217 17.77 14.49 3.38
CA ASP A 217 17.92 13.02 3.44
C ASP A 217 17.61 12.37 2.09
N ILE A 218 16.58 12.83 1.39
CA ILE A 218 16.26 12.38 0.03
C ILE A 218 17.46 12.59 -0.90
N ARG A 219 18.04 13.81 -0.91
CA ARG A 219 19.22 14.12 -1.72
C ARG A 219 20.42 13.25 -1.33
N ARG A 220 20.67 13.07 -0.03
CA ARG A 220 21.76 12.22 0.49
C ARG A 220 21.60 10.78 0.04
N LYS A 221 20.42 10.20 0.19
CA LYS A 221 20.12 8.80 -0.19
C LYS A 221 20.29 8.60 -1.70
N LEU A 222 19.77 9.51 -2.53
CA LEU A 222 19.88 9.41 -3.98
C LEU A 222 21.32 9.64 -4.47
N LYS A 223 22.08 10.54 -3.84
CA LYS A 223 23.52 10.71 -4.14
C LYS A 223 24.30 9.41 -3.93
N ARG A 224 23.92 8.60 -2.92
CA ARG A 224 24.55 7.30 -2.59
C ARG A 224 23.98 6.11 -3.35
N ALA A 225 22.88 6.29 -4.09
CA ALA A 225 22.27 5.21 -4.85
C ALA A 225 23.27 4.53 -5.77
N VAL A 226 23.23 3.19 -5.82
CA VAL A 226 24.16 2.39 -6.61
C VAL A 226 23.93 2.60 -8.11
N THR A 227 25.02 2.83 -8.82
CA THR A 227 25.09 2.89 -10.29
C THR A 227 26.31 2.08 -10.75
N ASP A 228 26.37 1.74 -12.04
CA ASP A 228 27.56 1.12 -12.63
C ASP A 228 28.74 2.11 -12.83
N SER A 229 29.80 1.66 -13.48
CA SER A 229 31.04 2.44 -13.67
C SER A 229 31.25 2.98 -15.09
N ASP A 230 30.35 2.71 -16.05
CA ASP A 230 30.56 3.15 -17.45
C ASP A 230 30.18 4.61 -17.72
N GLY A 231 29.39 5.21 -16.82
CA GLY A 231 29.04 6.63 -16.87
C GLY A 231 27.92 6.98 -17.87
N GLU A 232 27.46 6.04 -18.68
CA GLU A 232 26.43 6.28 -19.70
C GLU A 232 25.00 6.19 -19.11
N ILE A 233 24.20 7.23 -19.30
CA ILE A 233 22.79 7.25 -18.91
C ILE A 233 21.96 6.62 -20.04
N ARG A 234 21.58 5.35 -19.86
CA ARG A 234 20.62 4.64 -20.72
C ARG A 234 19.75 3.71 -19.89
N TYR A 235 18.54 3.47 -20.37
CA TYR A 235 17.63 2.52 -19.76
C TYR A 235 17.95 1.10 -20.24
N ASP A 236 18.41 0.26 -19.31
CA ASP A 236 18.78 -1.13 -19.55
C ASP A 236 18.69 -1.87 -18.21
N PRO A 237 17.49 -2.43 -17.86
CA PRO A 237 17.28 -3.06 -16.56
C PRO A 237 18.17 -4.27 -16.29
N GLU A 238 18.69 -4.94 -17.32
CA GLU A 238 19.51 -6.13 -17.18
C GLU A 238 20.97 -5.78 -16.87
N SER A 239 21.56 -4.87 -17.66
CA SER A 239 22.98 -4.51 -17.51
C SER A 239 23.20 -3.29 -16.59
N LYS A 240 22.19 -2.42 -16.43
CA LYS A 240 22.25 -1.16 -15.66
C LYS A 240 21.08 -1.04 -14.67
N PRO A 241 20.87 -1.99 -13.76
CA PRO A 241 19.68 -1.98 -12.89
C PRO A 241 19.57 -0.74 -12.02
N GLY A 242 20.69 -0.19 -11.53
CA GLY A 242 20.70 1.02 -10.71
C GLY A 242 20.30 2.27 -11.47
N VAL A 243 20.90 2.49 -12.64
CA VAL A 243 20.58 3.62 -13.54
C VAL A 243 19.14 3.51 -14.02
N SER A 244 18.71 2.31 -14.42
CA SER A 244 17.33 2.05 -14.88
C SER A 244 16.30 2.28 -13.79
N ASN A 245 16.60 1.95 -12.53
CA ASN A 245 15.73 2.28 -11.40
C ASN A 245 15.58 3.80 -11.22
N LEU A 246 16.68 4.54 -11.28
CA LEU A 246 16.65 6.01 -11.17
C LEU A 246 15.86 6.64 -12.34
N LEU A 247 16.05 6.15 -13.56
CA LEU A 247 15.28 6.59 -14.73
C LEU A 247 13.79 6.23 -14.62
N THR A 248 13.46 5.07 -14.06
CA THR A 248 12.08 4.68 -13.79
C THR A 248 11.41 5.63 -12.79
N ILE A 249 12.11 5.98 -11.70
CA ILE A 249 11.59 6.95 -10.72
C ILE A 249 11.36 8.31 -11.41
N LEU A 250 12.34 8.81 -12.14
CA LEU A 250 12.27 10.10 -12.82
C LEU A 250 11.13 10.13 -13.84
N GLY A 251 11.04 9.09 -14.67
CA GLY A 251 10.01 8.96 -15.70
C GLY A 251 8.60 8.97 -15.11
N VAL A 252 8.36 8.18 -14.05
CA VAL A 252 7.05 8.14 -13.38
C VAL A 252 6.69 9.50 -12.80
N LEU A 253 7.61 10.20 -12.14
CA LEU A 253 7.32 11.49 -11.52
C LEU A 253 7.09 12.59 -12.56
N LYS A 254 7.74 12.50 -13.72
CA LYS A 254 7.58 13.45 -14.83
C LYS A 254 6.52 13.03 -15.87
N ASN A 255 5.80 11.91 -15.64
CA ASN A 255 4.86 11.32 -16.60
C ASN A 255 5.48 11.04 -17.99
N GLN A 256 6.69 10.48 -17.98
CA GLN A 256 7.50 10.10 -19.14
C GLN A 256 7.88 8.63 -19.07
N SER A 257 8.26 8.02 -20.19
CA SER A 257 8.93 6.72 -20.16
C SER A 257 10.36 6.84 -19.61
N PRO A 258 10.94 5.75 -19.07
CA PRO A 258 12.35 5.76 -18.65
C PRO A 258 13.32 6.12 -19.78
N GLU A 259 13.02 5.74 -21.02
CA GLU A 259 13.80 6.05 -22.22
C GLU A 259 13.74 7.56 -22.54
N GLU A 260 12.57 8.18 -22.44
CA GLU A 260 12.40 9.63 -22.60
C GLU A 260 13.16 10.40 -21.51
N ALA A 261 13.10 9.91 -20.26
CA ALA A 261 13.87 10.48 -19.16
C ALA A 261 15.39 10.37 -19.40
N ALA A 262 15.87 9.26 -19.97
CA ALA A 262 17.27 9.07 -20.35
C ALA A 262 17.69 10.03 -21.48
N ALA A 263 16.85 10.18 -22.51
CA ALA A 263 17.11 11.09 -23.63
C ALA A 263 17.27 12.55 -23.17
N GLY A 264 16.48 12.98 -22.16
CA GLY A 264 16.59 14.33 -21.56
C GLY A 264 17.90 14.58 -20.79
N LEU A 265 18.67 13.54 -20.50
CA LEU A 265 19.94 13.60 -19.76
C LEU A 265 21.15 13.14 -20.60
N GLN A 266 20.99 13.04 -21.93
CA GLN A 266 22.03 12.58 -22.83
C GLN A 266 23.27 13.48 -22.76
N GLY A 267 24.45 12.87 -22.65
CA GLY A 267 25.73 13.60 -22.55
C GLY A 267 26.06 14.09 -21.13
N LEU A 268 25.17 13.84 -20.13
CA LEU A 268 25.43 14.14 -18.72
C LEU A 268 25.91 12.89 -18.01
N GLY A 269 26.53 13.07 -16.83
CA GLY A 269 26.98 11.97 -15.96
C GLY A 269 25.94 11.60 -14.89
N TYR A 270 26.20 10.50 -14.16
CA TYR A 270 25.30 9.99 -13.10
C TYR A 270 25.02 11.00 -11.96
N GLY A 271 25.91 11.96 -11.72
CA GLY A 271 25.65 13.05 -10.78
C GLY A 271 24.41 13.86 -11.17
N ALA A 272 24.30 14.23 -12.45
CA ALA A 272 23.15 14.97 -12.97
C ALA A 272 21.86 14.14 -12.94
N LEU A 273 21.92 12.84 -13.25
CA LEU A 273 20.78 11.93 -13.12
C LEU A 273 20.29 11.88 -11.67
N LYS A 274 21.19 11.64 -10.70
CA LYS A 274 20.84 11.55 -9.27
C LYS A 274 20.26 12.85 -8.74
N GLU A 275 20.78 14.00 -9.18
CA GLU A 275 20.26 15.32 -8.86
C GLU A 275 18.85 15.52 -9.43
N ALA A 276 18.63 15.21 -10.71
CA ALA A 276 17.33 15.33 -11.36
C ALA A 276 16.26 14.45 -10.68
N VAL A 277 16.62 13.23 -10.27
CA VAL A 277 15.72 12.35 -9.50
C VAL A 277 15.42 12.96 -8.12
N ALA A 278 16.44 13.49 -7.43
CA ALA A 278 16.26 14.09 -6.10
C ALA A 278 15.32 15.30 -6.16
N GLU A 279 15.52 16.20 -7.12
CA GLU A 279 14.64 17.34 -7.32
C GLU A 279 13.21 16.92 -7.64
N ALA A 280 13.02 15.92 -8.50
CA ALA A 280 11.68 15.41 -8.83
C ALA A 280 10.99 14.80 -7.62
N VAL A 281 11.69 14.00 -6.81
CA VAL A 281 11.12 13.40 -5.57
C VAL A 281 10.80 14.48 -4.54
N VAL A 282 11.69 15.43 -4.30
CA VAL A 282 11.47 16.53 -3.35
C VAL A 282 10.28 17.38 -3.79
N ALA A 283 10.19 17.73 -5.06
CA ALA A 283 9.09 18.53 -5.60
C ALA A 283 7.72 17.80 -5.48
N GLU A 284 7.69 16.48 -5.72
CA GLU A 284 6.48 15.66 -5.57
C GLU A 284 6.05 15.56 -4.09
N PHE A 285 7.01 15.39 -3.17
CA PHE A 285 6.70 15.15 -1.76
C PHE A 285 6.43 16.43 -0.95
N ALA A 286 6.99 17.58 -1.36
CA ALA A 286 6.86 18.82 -0.61
C ALA A 286 5.40 19.23 -0.30
N PRO A 287 4.47 19.27 -1.27
CA PRO A 287 3.08 19.60 -1.00
C PRO A 287 2.38 18.56 -0.12
N ILE A 288 2.71 17.27 -0.28
CA ILE A 288 2.16 16.18 0.53
C ILE A 288 2.64 16.32 1.97
N GLN A 289 3.93 16.59 2.19
CA GLN A 289 4.53 16.77 3.51
C GLN A 289 3.98 18.00 4.22
N ALA A 290 3.78 19.13 3.50
CA ALA A 290 3.16 20.32 4.06
C ALA A 290 1.75 20.02 4.57
N ARG A 291 0.92 19.40 3.74
CA ARG A 291 -0.45 19.01 4.12
C ARG A 291 -0.47 17.97 5.24
N TYR A 292 0.42 17.00 5.22
CA TYR A 292 0.58 16.02 6.29
C TYR A 292 0.86 16.70 7.63
N ASN A 293 1.80 17.67 7.67
CA ASN A 293 2.16 18.38 8.89
C ASN A 293 0.99 19.17 9.48
N GLU A 294 0.15 19.75 8.64
CA GLU A 294 -1.08 20.44 9.07
C GLU A 294 -2.09 19.46 9.69
N ILE A 295 -2.34 18.33 9.00
CA ILE A 295 -3.32 17.32 9.46
C ILE A 295 -2.87 16.65 10.76
N ILE A 296 -1.60 16.25 10.86
CA ILE A 296 -1.10 15.55 12.05
C ILE A 296 -0.96 16.46 13.27
N ALA A 297 -0.85 17.78 13.07
CA ALA A 297 -0.88 18.77 14.13
C ALA A 297 -2.28 18.94 14.72
N ASP A 298 -3.33 18.84 13.90
CA ASP A 298 -4.73 18.87 14.32
C ASP A 298 -5.22 17.48 14.75
N LYS A 299 -4.81 17.04 15.93
CA LYS A 299 -5.18 15.74 16.48
C LYS A 299 -6.67 15.58 16.73
N GLU A 300 -7.35 16.67 17.10
CA GLU A 300 -8.79 16.64 17.39
C GLU A 300 -9.58 16.47 16.09
N GLY A 301 -9.26 17.23 15.05
CA GLY A 301 -9.88 17.11 13.74
C GLY A 301 -9.61 15.73 13.09
N LEU A 302 -8.37 15.22 13.17
CA LEU A 302 -8.04 13.89 12.66
C LEU A 302 -8.84 12.80 13.38
N ASN A 303 -8.93 12.84 14.71
CA ASN A 303 -9.70 11.86 15.49
C ASN A 303 -11.21 11.96 15.21
N ALA A 304 -11.75 13.16 15.08
CA ALA A 304 -13.16 13.37 14.73
C ALA A 304 -13.48 12.81 13.34
N MET A 305 -12.62 13.05 12.35
CA MET A 305 -12.74 12.49 11.01
C MET A 305 -12.71 10.96 11.03
N LEU A 306 -11.74 10.35 11.73
CA LEU A 306 -11.64 8.89 11.83
C LEU A 306 -12.86 8.27 12.52
N LYS A 307 -13.40 8.91 13.55
CA LYS A 307 -14.62 8.48 14.25
C LYS A 307 -15.83 8.53 13.32
N ALA A 308 -16.07 9.64 12.67
CA ALA A 308 -17.20 9.82 11.75
C ALA A 308 -17.14 8.80 10.60
N ASN A 309 -15.95 8.57 10.03
CA ASN A 309 -15.77 7.59 8.97
C ASN A 309 -15.90 6.13 9.45
N ALA A 310 -15.50 5.84 10.69
CA ALA A 310 -15.74 4.52 11.29
C ALA A 310 -17.24 4.26 11.50
N GLU A 311 -18.02 5.27 11.91
CA GLU A 311 -19.48 5.18 12.01
C GLU A 311 -20.12 4.95 10.64
N ARG A 312 -19.64 5.61 9.57
CA ARG A 312 -20.07 5.33 8.18
C ARG A 312 -19.71 3.91 7.76
N ALA A 313 -18.50 3.45 8.04
CA ALA A 313 -18.07 2.08 7.74
C ALA A 313 -18.91 1.04 8.51
N GLN A 314 -19.17 1.28 9.79
CA GLN A 314 -20.01 0.38 10.62
C GLN A 314 -21.46 0.32 10.13
N ALA A 315 -22.00 1.40 9.58
CA ALA A 315 -23.35 1.41 9.01
C ALA A 315 -23.48 0.61 7.70
N LEU A 316 -22.36 0.37 7.00
CA LEU A 316 -22.31 -0.47 5.79
C LEU A 316 -22.00 -1.95 6.12
N ALA A 317 -21.47 -2.23 7.30
CA ALA A 317 -21.05 -3.55 7.77
C ALA A 317 -22.26 -4.38 8.33
#